data_cbe6399851964a84c6179ab0545bfe30
#
_entry.id   cbe6399851964a84c6179ab0545bfe30
#
_cell.length_a   1.000
_cell.length_b   1.000
_cell.length_c   1.000
_cell.angle_alpha   90.00
_cell.angle_beta   90.00
_cell.angle_gamma   90.00
#
_symmetry.space_group_name_H-M   'P 1'
#
loop_
_entity.id
_entity.type
_entity.pdbx_description
1 polymer ?
#
loop_
_entity_poly.entity_id
_entity_poly.type
_entity_poly.pdbx_seq_one_letter_code
_entity_poly.pdbx_strand_id
1 'polypeptide(L)'
;MKDQKELIVKVDGKVFNINDVDVTLLDFLRSQVGITSVKDGCSPQGQCGCCTVLVDGQARISCVTPVKRVAGREITTMEGLDIEVKTQWAEVFSEVGASQCGFCTPGIIMRFAALQKNVEEAEIDKVKRSLHAHLCRCTGWQTIVEAWEKYGGSEGIIETKEASRRASIEGRSNQKIALDTALGRGGFSADTAPSNCLVAVPDSFGGWSVGEDLNEARNLSNKIQGRRTTVKAVSPIELPPGEWDAVLKTNWVEPGYLETDSAWCEPDGEPSTPLANGGAFGSKLESLVPEAARSLANKYRRPVLAILSREDSVRLGPKRPPIAGGVNKNGKGIIRVARTPGIVSAINSVAPEIEVEEVDISGPATSSTIRAAGWAEAQILLCGALGKVGTIYSPDGSSASAQVDEKQINISVRCGLPLNETVLRSYCIGAAHMAWSWVTSESLTVDENGEVQDLTVRSFGIVRAGEMPEVNVEIEPDKGNPINGSDAVFTAVAAATWIYKGTLPEWPIGR
;
A
#
# COMPACT_ATOMS: atom_id res chain seq x y z
N MET A 1 -8.44 50.68 4.93
CA MET A 1 -8.78 49.27 4.70
C MET A 1 -8.34 48.96 3.29
N LYS A 2 -7.30 48.13 3.13
CA LYS A 2 -6.94 47.62 1.79
C LYS A 2 -8.06 46.66 1.39
N ASP A 3 -8.69 46.89 0.24
CA ASP A 3 -9.58 45.92 -0.38
C ASP A 3 -8.86 44.56 -0.43
N GLN A 4 -9.22 43.66 0.46
CA GLN A 4 -8.81 42.26 0.33
C GLN A 4 -9.54 41.72 -0.93
N LYS A 5 -8.80 41.69 -2.03
CA LYS A 5 -9.28 41.06 -3.28
C LYS A 5 -9.69 39.65 -2.92
N GLU A 6 -10.96 39.34 -3.00
CA GLU A 6 -11.45 37.97 -2.82
C GLU A 6 -10.67 37.02 -3.74
N LEU A 7 -9.97 36.09 -3.15
CA LEU A 7 -9.24 35.07 -3.91
C LEU A 7 -10.22 33.99 -4.34
N ILE A 8 -10.38 33.83 -5.65
CA ILE A 8 -11.26 32.80 -6.22
C ILE A 8 -10.42 31.76 -6.97
N VAL A 9 -10.96 30.56 -7.10
CA VAL A 9 -10.43 29.47 -7.92
C VAL A 9 -11.60 28.79 -8.64
N LYS A 10 -11.35 28.32 -9.86
CA LYS A 10 -12.35 27.58 -10.63
C LYS A 10 -12.03 26.08 -10.49
N VAL A 11 -12.97 25.29 -9.99
CA VAL A 11 -12.85 23.85 -9.83
C VAL A 11 -13.96 23.17 -10.62
N ASP A 12 -13.58 22.34 -11.57
CA ASP A 12 -14.52 21.58 -12.43
C ASP A 12 -15.61 22.47 -13.06
N GLY A 13 -15.19 23.64 -13.53
CA GLY A 13 -16.08 24.62 -14.15
C GLY A 13 -16.84 25.55 -13.18
N LYS A 14 -16.81 25.30 -11.87
CA LYS A 14 -17.48 26.10 -10.83
C LYS A 14 -16.52 27.03 -10.12
N VAL A 15 -16.96 28.23 -9.77
CA VAL A 15 -16.15 29.23 -9.04
C VAL A 15 -16.36 29.07 -7.54
N PHE A 16 -15.25 29.05 -6.80
CA PHE A 16 -15.21 28.96 -5.34
C PHE A 16 -14.37 30.11 -4.75
N ASN A 17 -14.81 30.67 -3.64
CA ASN A 17 -14.01 31.61 -2.85
C ASN A 17 -13.01 30.83 -2.00
N ILE A 18 -11.78 31.32 -1.91
CA ILE A 18 -10.75 30.77 -1.02
C ILE A 18 -10.92 31.48 0.33
N ASN A 19 -11.60 30.84 1.27
CA ASN A 19 -11.87 31.41 2.59
C ASN A 19 -10.63 31.37 3.51
N ASP A 20 -9.84 30.29 3.42
CA ASP A 20 -8.57 30.14 4.12
C ASP A 20 -7.43 30.01 3.10
N VAL A 21 -6.51 30.96 3.13
CA VAL A 21 -5.39 31.06 2.17
C VAL A 21 -4.17 30.22 2.58
N ASP A 22 -4.13 29.74 3.81
CA ASP A 22 -2.99 29.04 4.39
C ASP A 22 -3.12 27.51 4.36
N VAL A 23 -4.22 27.00 3.78
CA VAL A 23 -4.43 25.57 3.55
C VAL A 23 -3.80 25.11 2.24
N THR A 24 -3.62 23.78 2.11
CA THR A 24 -3.21 23.19 0.84
C THR A 24 -4.39 23.08 -0.14
N LEU A 25 -4.08 22.93 -1.44
CA LEU A 25 -5.11 22.68 -2.44
C LEU A 25 -5.85 21.36 -2.15
N LEU A 26 -5.18 20.34 -1.59
CA LEU A 26 -5.82 19.09 -1.18
C LEU A 26 -6.89 19.34 -0.12
N ASP A 27 -6.54 20.05 0.96
CA ASP A 27 -7.47 20.36 2.06
C ASP A 27 -8.66 21.18 1.55
N PHE A 28 -8.40 22.18 0.71
CA PHE A 28 -9.45 22.98 0.07
C PHE A 28 -10.41 22.12 -0.75
N LEU A 29 -9.86 21.26 -1.62
CA LEU A 29 -10.69 20.39 -2.49
C LEU A 29 -11.53 19.40 -1.68
N ARG A 30 -10.97 18.80 -0.63
CA ARG A 30 -11.68 17.81 0.18
C ARG A 30 -12.68 18.44 1.14
N SER A 31 -12.29 19.47 1.89
CA SER A 31 -13.12 20.03 2.97
C SER A 31 -14.08 21.13 2.52
N GLN A 32 -13.67 22.00 1.56
CA GLN A 32 -14.54 23.09 1.12
C GLN A 32 -15.34 22.77 -0.16
N VAL A 33 -14.74 22.02 -1.10
CA VAL A 33 -15.40 21.66 -2.36
C VAL A 33 -16.12 20.31 -2.27
N GLY A 34 -15.68 19.41 -1.39
CA GLY A 34 -16.27 18.08 -1.20
C GLY A 34 -15.80 17.03 -2.22
N ILE A 35 -14.62 17.21 -2.82
CA ILE A 35 -14.04 16.27 -3.79
C ILE A 35 -13.34 15.13 -3.06
N THR A 36 -13.84 13.90 -3.21
CA THR A 36 -13.28 12.72 -2.53
C THR A 36 -12.33 11.88 -3.40
N SER A 37 -12.31 12.06 -4.72
CA SER A 37 -11.36 11.36 -5.60
C SER A 37 -9.90 11.78 -5.38
N VAL A 38 -9.69 12.97 -4.84
CA VAL A 38 -8.35 13.49 -4.49
C VAL A 38 -7.95 12.92 -3.13
N LYS A 39 -7.04 11.93 -3.12
CA LYS A 39 -6.71 11.12 -1.93
C LYS A 39 -5.47 11.62 -1.19
N ASP A 40 -5.49 11.53 0.15
CA ASP A 40 -4.35 11.86 1.02
C ASP A 40 -3.58 10.60 1.44
N GLY A 41 -2.76 10.05 0.55
CA GLY A 41 -2.04 8.79 0.81
C GLY A 41 -0.71 8.93 1.55
N CYS A 42 0.01 10.04 1.42
CA CYS A 42 1.25 10.29 2.17
C CYS A 42 1.08 11.30 3.31
N SER A 43 -0.04 11.89 3.45
CA SER A 43 -0.66 12.62 4.54
C SER A 43 0.19 13.67 5.29
N PRO A 44 0.55 14.80 4.71
CA PRO A 44 0.82 15.17 3.33
C PRO A 44 2.34 15.33 3.09
N GLN A 45 2.97 14.44 2.32
CA GLN A 45 4.43 14.47 2.09
C GLN A 45 4.81 14.79 0.62
N GLY A 46 3.85 14.90 -0.30
CA GLY A 46 4.11 15.13 -1.72
C GLY A 46 4.77 13.97 -2.45
N GLN A 47 4.60 12.71 -2.00
CA GLN A 47 5.42 11.58 -2.42
C GLN A 47 4.66 10.43 -3.08
N CYS A 48 3.33 10.34 -2.92
CA CYS A 48 2.55 9.20 -3.38
C CYS A 48 1.72 9.45 -4.64
N GLY A 49 1.51 10.70 -5.04
CA GLY A 49 0.76 11.06 -6.24
C GLY A 49 -0.76 10.86 -6.18
N CYS A 50 -1.31 10.30 -5.09
CA CYS A 50 -2.75 10.03 -4.98
C CYS A 50 -3.63 11.29 -5.03
N CYS A 51 -3.04 12.44 -4.69
CA CYS A 51 -3.70 13.75 -4.70
C CYS A 51 -3.45 14.56 -5.99
N THR A 52 -3.09 13.90 -7.09
CA THR A 52 -2.85 14.58 -8.38
C THR A 52 -4.15 15.14 -8.95
N VAL A 53 -4.10 16.42 -9.33
CA VAL A 53 -5.15 17.15 -10.07
C VAL A 53 -4.53 17.87 -11.26
N LEU A 54 -5.33 18.41 -12.17
CA LEU A 54 -4.83 19.30 -13.21
C LEU A 54 -5.01 20.75 -12.78
N VAL A 55 -3.98 21.55 -12.94
CA VAL A 55 -4.01 23.01 -12.79
C VAL A 55 -3.70 23.60 -14.16
N ASP A 56 -4.66 24.26 -14.80
CA ASP A 56 -4.60 24.70 -16.19
C ASP A 56 -4.13 23.57 -17.14
N GLY A 57 -4.68 22.37 -16.95
CA GLY A 57 -4.35 21.18 -17.74
C GLY A 57 -3.04 20.49 -17.40
N GLN A 58 -2.23 21.01 -16.46
CA GLN A 58 -0.96 20.41 -16.04
C GLN A 58 -1.10 19.63 -14.72
N ALA A 59 -0.59 18.40 -14.67
CA ALA A 59 -0.65 17.59 -13.46
C ALA A 59 0.14 18.21 -12.29
N ARG A 60 -0.50 18.35 -11.13
CA ARG A 60 0.05 18.91 -9.90
C ARG A 60 -0.32 18.06 -8.69
N ILE A 61 0.60 17.96 -7.74
CA ILE A 61 0.40 17.31 -6.45
C ILE A 61 -0.26 18.32 -5.50
N SER A 62 -1.52 18.14 -5.17
CA SER A 62 -2.31 19.13 -4.42
C SER A 62 -1.93 19.24 -2.96
N CYS A 63 -1.47 18.17 -2.30
CA CYS A 63 -1.13 18.18 -0.86
C CYS A 63 0.08 19.07 -0.48
N VAL A 64 0.91 19.45 -1.45
CA VAL A 64 2.05 20.37 -1.26
C VAL A 64 1.92 21.66 -2.06
N THR A 65 0.75 21.89 -2.63
CA THR A 65 0.44 23.12 -3.39
C THR A 65 -0.42 24.03 -2.50
N PRO A 66 0.10 25.18 -2.02
CA PRO A 66 -0.73 26.16 -1.29
C PRO A 66 -1.88 26.66 -2.17
N VAL A 67 -3.10 26.68 -1.65
CA VAL A 67 -4.29 27.09 -2.43
C VAL A 67 -4.17 28.50 -3.00
N LYS A 68 -3.56 29.43 -2.27
CA LYS A 68 -3.29 30.82 -2.74
C LYS A 68 -2.45 30.91 -4.02
N ARG A 69 -1.63 29.87 -4.34
CA ARG A 69 -0.82 29.84 -5.58
C ARG A 69 -1.63 29.45 -6.82
N VAL A 70 -2.83 28.96 -6.63
CA VAL A 70 -3.73 28.57 -7.72
C VAL A 70 -4.96 29.49 -7.82
N ALA A 71 -4.97 30.61 -7.08
CA ALA A 71 -5.99 31.64 -7.21
C ALA A 71 -6.06 32.16 -8.66
N GLY A 72 -7.27 32.27 -9.19
CA GLY A 72 -7.55 32.68 -10.56
C GLY A 72 -7.31 31.60 -11.62
N ARG A 73 -6.87 30.39 -11.22
CA ARG A 73 -6.59 29.28 -12.15
C ARG A 73 -7.76 28.30 -12.23
N GLU A 74 -7.72 27.44 -13.22
CA GLU A 74 -8.66 26.35 -13.42
C GLU A 74 -8.10 25.04 -12.89
N ILE A 75 -8.84 24.39 -11.99
CA ILE A 75 -8.52 23.09 -11.43
C ILE A 75 -9.49 22.06 -12.04
N THR A 76 -8.94 20.97 -12.57
CA THR A 76 -9.75 19.82 -13.00
C THR A 76 -9.41 18.64 -12.10
N THR A 77 -10.43 18.05 -11.49
CA THR A 77 -10.34 16.82 -10.70
C THR A 77 -10.86 15.62 -11.51
N MET A 78 -10.88 14.43 -10.93
CA MET A 78 -11.48 13.26 -11.58
C MET A 78 -12.99 13.49 -11.89
N GLU A 79 -13.67 14.22 -11.03
CA GLU A 79 -15.07 14.58 -11.20
C GLU A 79 -15.29 15.44 -12.45
N GLY A 80 -14.36 16.38 -12.70
CA GLY A 80 -14.42 17.33 -13.83
C GLY A 80 -13.75 16.85 -15.12
N LEU A 81 -13.14 15.67 -15.15
CA LEU A 81 -12.67 15.10 -16.42
C LEU A 81 -13.85 14.81 -17.34
N ASP A 82 -13.62 14.97 -18.63
CA ASP A 82 -14.56 14.56 -19.67
C ASP A 82 -15.10 13.14 -19.40
N ILE A 83 -16.41 12.95 -19.57
CA ILE A 83 -17.07 11.70 -19.21
C ILE A 83 -16.56 10.52 -20.02
N GLU A 84 -16.27 10.73 -21.31
CA GLU A 84 -15.76 9.68 -22.19
C GLU A 84 -14.33 9.30 -21.78
N VAL A 85 -13.48 10.29 -21.52
CA VAL A 85 -12.09 10.10 -21.09
C VAL A 85 -12.02 9.32 -19.78
N LYS A 86 -12.77 9.74 -18.75
CA LYS A 86 -12.71 9.05 -17.44
C LYS A 86 -13.32 7.66 -17.47
N THR A 87 -14.37 7.45 -18.30
CA THR A 87 -14.99 6.13 -18.47
C THR A 87 -14.02 5.17 -19.14
N GLN A 88 -13.39 5.58 -20.24
CA GLN A 88 -12.39 4.77 -20.94
C GLN A 88 -11.22 4.39 -20.03
N TRP A 89 -10.72 5.33 -19.21
CA TRP A 89 -9.69 5.00 -18.22
C TRP A 89 -10.17 4.00 -17.17
N ALA A 90 -11.37 4.18 -16.62
CA ALA A 90 -11.91 3.26 -15.62
C ALA A 90 -12.11 1.85 -16.19
N GLU A 91 -12.60 1.75 -17.41
CA GLU A 91 -12.78 0.48 -18.13
C GLU A 91 -11.46 -0.24 -18.35
N VAL A 92 -10.47 0.41 -18.97
CA VAL A 92 -9.20 -0.22 -19.24
C VAL A 92 -8.43 -0.58 -17.96
N PHE A 93 -8.49 0.26 -16.90
CA PHE A 93 -7.88 -0.07 -15.61
C PHE A 93 -8.52 -1.32 -14.98
N SER A 94 -9.82 -1.47 -15.13
CA SER A 94 -10.52 -2.64 -14.61
C SER A 94 -10.24 -3.88 -15.46
N GLU A 95 -10.19 -3.73 -16.79
CA GLU A 95 -9.98 -4.82 -17.74
C GLU A 95 -8.60 -5.48 -17.62
N VAL A 96 -7.55 -4.71 -17.35
CA VAL A 96 -6.19 -5.25 -17.18
C VAL A 96 -5.81 -5.49 -15.71
N GLY A 97 -6.72 -5.25 -14.77
CA GLY A 97 -6.44 -5.40 -13.33
C GLY A 97 -5.53 -4.30 -12.76
N ALA A 98 -5.50 -3.12 -13.36
CA ALA A 98 -4.70 -1.98 -12.90
C ALA A 98 -5.29 -1.23 -11.70
N SER A 99 -6.51 -1.55 -11.29
CA SER A 99 -7.18 -1.01 -10.09
C SER A 99 -7.59 -2.14 -9.16
N GLN A 100 -6.89 -2.32 -8.04
CA GLN A 100 -7.28 -3.25 -6.97
C GLN A 100 -8.04 -2.48 -5.88
N CYS A 101 -7.38 -1.94 -4.85
CA CYS A 101 -8.05 -1.15 -3.83
C CYS A 101 -8.60 0.20 -4.35
N GLY A 102 -8.09 0.71 -5.46
CA GLY A 102 -8.54 1.95 -6.10
C GLY A 102 -8.05 3.25 -5.45
N PHE A 103 -7.28 3.20 -4.37
CA PHE A 103 -6.87 4.41 -3.66
C PHE A 103 -5.91 5.30 -4.47
N CYS A 104 -4.93 4.73 -5.15
CA CYS A 104 -3.99 5.47 -6.00
C CYS A 104 -4.53 5.76 -7.40
N THR A 105 -5.54 5.01 -7.84
CA THR A 105 -6.00 4.98 -9.23
C THR A 105 -6.45 6.34 -9.76
N PRO A 106 -7.27 7.15 -9.05
CA PRO A 106 -7.68 8.46 -9.54
C PRO A 106 -6.48 9.39 -9.83
N GLY A 107 -5.49 9.42 -8.93
CA GLY A 107 -4.29 10.24 -9.11
C GLY A 107 -3.45 9.79 -10.31
N ILE A 108 -3.37 8.50 -10.58
CA ILE A 108 -2.66 7.93 -11.74
C ILE A 108 -3.41 8.25 -13.03
N ILE A 109 -4.73 8.10 -13.07
CA ILE A 109 -5.56 8.47 -14.23
C ILE A 109 -5.41 9.97 -14.53
N MET A 110 -5.45 10.84 -13.52
CA MET A 110 -5.21 12.29 -13.70
C MET A 110 -3.82 12.56 -14.29
N ARG A 111 -2.80 11.80 -13.88
CA ARG A 111 -1.46 11.89 -14.46
C ARG A 111 -1.44 11.48 -15.92
N PHE A 112 -2.11 10.38 -16.25
CA PHE A 112 -2.20 9.87 -17.63
C PHE A 112 -3.00 10.80 -18.54
N ALA A 113 -4.13 11.33 -18.07
CA ALA A 113 -4.91 12.31 -18.82
C ALA A 113 -4.11 13.59 -19.15
N ALA A 114 -3.24 14.04 -18.23
CA ALA A 114 -2.33 15.15 -18.50
C ALA A 114 -1.24 14.77 -19.51
N LEU A 115 -0.75 13.53 -19.48
CA LEU A 115 0.29 13.06 -20.38
C LEU A 115 -0.23 12.95 -21.82
N GLN A 116 -1.46 12.40 -22.01
CA GLN A 116 -2.10 12.27 -23.31
C GLN A 116 -2.30 13.60 -24.03
N LYS A 117 -2.70 14.66 -23.28
CA LYS A 117 -2.87 16.01 -23.87
C LYS A 117 -1.59 16.60 -24.43
N ASN A 118 -0.43 16.13 -23.99
CA ASN A 118 0.86 16.71 -24.32
C ASN A 118 1.70 15.86 -25.28
N VAL A 119 1.25 14.63 -25.60
CA VAL A 119 2.02 13.68 -26.44
C VAL A 119 1.05 12.76 -27.15
N GLU A 120 1.05 12.72 -28.48
CA GLU A 120 0.19 11.83 -29.28
C GLU A 120 0.52 10.36 -29.07
N GLU A 121 1.82 10.01 -28.94
CA GLU A 121 2.29 8.67 -28.53
C GLU A 121 3.43 8.83 -27.54
N ALA A 122 3.24 8.39 -26.30
CA ALA A 122 4.32 8.38 -25.32
C ALA A 122 5.01 7.02 -25.31
N GLU A 123 6.31 6.99 -25.53
CA GLU A 123 7.15 5.81 -25.29
C GLU A 123 6.95 5.31 -23.85
N ILE A 124 6.93 4.00 -23.67
CA ILE A 124 6.69 3.33 -22.37
C ILE A 124 7.62 3.84 -21.28
N ASP A 125 8.88 4.11 -21.58
CA ASP A 125 9.82 4.71 -20.63
C ASP A 125 9.41 6.11 -20.17
N LYS A 126 8.76 6.89 -21.02
CA LYS A 126 8.20 8.20 -20.62
C LYS A 126 6.99 8.03 -19.71
N VAL A 127 6.15 7.03 -19.97
CA VAL A 127 5.02 6.67 -19.11
C VAL A 127 5.54 6.27 -17.72
N LYS A 128 6.49 5.33 -17.65
CA LYS A 128 7.11 4.90 -16.39
C LYS A 128 7.74 6.07 -15.63
N ARG A 129 8.51 6.94 -16.33
CA ARG A 129 9.08 8.16 -15.71
C ARG A 129 8.01 9.11 -15.18
N SER A 130 6.86 9.24 -15.87
CA SER A 130 5.76 10.10 -15.41
C SER A 130 5.18 9.66 -14.06
N LEU A 131 5.31 8.37 -13.73
CA LEU A 131 4.84 7.75 -12.49
C LEU A 131 5.83 7.84 -11.31
N HIS A 132 7.03 8.39 -11.48
CA HIS A 132 8.04 8.47 -10.42
C HIS A 132 7.58 9.25 -9.16
N ALA A 133 6.62 10.16 -9.30
CA ALA A 133 6.00 10.87 -8.19
C ALA A 133 4.74 10.16 -7.64
N HIS A 134 4.45 8.95 -8.13
CA HIS A 134 3.32 8.13 -7.70
C HIS A 134 3.79 6.90 -6.96
N LEU A 135 2.90 6.31 -6.16
CA LEU A 135 3.08 5.02 -5.54
C LEU A 135 1.81 4.20 -5.71
N CYS A 136 1.98 2.93 -6.08
CA CYS A 136 0.97 1.88 -5.98
C CYS A 136 1.59 0.70 -5.25
N ARG A 137 0.93 0.20 -4.21
CA ARG A 137 1.41 -0.95 -3.45
C ARG A 137 0.81 -2.28 -3.90
N CYS A 138 -0.34 -2.21 -4.58
CA CYS A 138 -1.16 -3.39 -4.85
C CYS A 138 -0.82 -4.07 -6.18
N THR A 139 -0.66 -3.31 -7.26
CA THR A 139 -0.67 -3.81 -8.64
C THR A 139 0.71 -4.13 -9.23
N GLY A 140 1.80 -3.77 -8.54
CA GLY A 140 3.16 -3.99 -9.04
C GLY A 140 3.54 -3.18 -10.29
N TRP A 141 2.78 -2.14 -10.63
CA TRP A 141 2.99 -1.20 -11.73
C TRP A 141 2.73 -1.74 -13.14
N GLN A 142 3.03 -3.02 -13.43
CA GLN A 142 2.95 -3.58 -14.77
C GLN A 142 1.56 -3.43 -15.37
N THR A 143 0.51 -3.81 -14.63
CA THR A 143 -0.88 -3.66 -15.11
C THR A 143 -1.28 -2.19 -15.33
N ILE A 144 -0.69 -1.25 -14.60
CA ILE A 144 -0.91 0.19 -14.81
C ILE A 144 -0.27 0.65 -16.13
N VAL A 145 0.90 0.13 -16.48
CA VAL A 145 1.54 0.41 -17.78
C VAL A 145 0.74 -0.25 -18.91
N GLU A 146 0.29 -1.49 -18.73
CA GLU A 146 -0.59 -2.20 -19.68
C GLU A 146 -1.90 -1.41 -19.91
N ALA A 147 -2.46 -0.75 -18.88
CA ALA A 147 -3.63 0.12 -19.04
C ALA A 147 -3.35 1.33 -19.95
N TRP A 148 -2.14 1.89 -19.91
CA TRP A 148 -1.74 2.94 -20.83
C TRP A 148 -1.71 2.43 -22.28
N GLU A 149 -1.09 1.28 -22.52
CA GLU A 149 -0.95 0.68 -23.85
C GLU A 149 -2.29 0.29 -24.47
N LYS A 150 -3.24 -0.14 -23.63
CA LYS A 150 -4.58 -0.57 -24.07
C LYS A 150 -5.62 0.56 -24.13
N TYR A 151 -5.28 1.77 -23.75
CA TYR A 151 -6.23 2.88 -23.73
C TYR A 151 -6.88 3.12 -25.10
N GLY A 152 -8.21 3.26 -25.13
CA GLY A 152 -9.01 3.42 -26.35
C GLY A 152 -9.37 2.11 -27.06
N GLY A 153 -8.86 0.94 -26.57
CA GLY A 153 -9.15 -0.39 -27.11
C GLY A 153 -9.84 -1.32 -26.12
N SER A 154 -10.50 -0.78 -25.08
CA SER A 154 -11.23 -1.57 -24.08
C SER A 154 -12.45 -2.29 -24.69
N GLU A 155 -12.61 -3.57 -24.39
CA GLU A 155 -13.79 -4.36 -24.78
C GLU A 155 -14.97 -4.22 -23.79
N GLY A 156 -14.74 -3.50 -22.67
CA GLY A 156 -15.78 -3.06 -21.73
C GLY A 156 -16.45 -4.14 -20.87
N ILE A 157 -16.02 -5.39 -20.96
CA ILE A 157 -16.67 -6.51 -20.25
C ILE A 157 -15.90 -6.83 -18.98
N ILE A 158 -16.51 -6.49 -17.82
CA ILE A 158 -15.97 -6.86 -16.51
C ILE A 158 -17.04 -7.60 -15.73
N GLU A 159 -16.78 -8.85 -15.41
CA GLU A 159 -17.61 -9.59 -14.47
C GLU A 159 -17.24 -9.19 -13.04
N THR A 160 -17.91 -8.16 -12.53
CA THR A 160 -17.53 -7.49 -11.28
C THR A 160 -17.72 -8.34 -10.02
N LYS A 161 -18.68 -9.28 -10.01
CA LYS A 161 -18.97 -10.12 -8.85
C LYS A 161 -17.84 -11.12 -8.56
N GLU A 162 -17.45 -11.91 -9.54
CA GLU A 162 -16.37 -12.88 -9.38
C GLU A 162 -15.00 -12.19 -9.26
N ALA A 163 -14.80 -11.07 -9.95
CA ALA A 163 -13.65 -10.21 -9.77
C ALA A 163 -13.52 -9.70 -8.32
N SER A 164 -14.61 -9.18 -7.76
CA SER A 164 -14.63 -8.70 -6.36
C SER A 164 -14.44 -9.83 -5.36
N ARG A 165 -15.00 -11.02 -5.64
CA ARG A 165 -14.80 -12.20 -4.80
C ARG A 165 -13.33 -12.65 -4.80
N ARG A 166 -12.68 -12.73 -5.98
CA ARG A 166 -11.26 -13.04 -6.08
C ARG A 166 -10.42 -12.00 -5.36
N ALA A 167 -10.67 -10.72 -5.58
CA ALA A 167 -9.98 -9.63 -4.90
C ALA A 167 -10.09 -9.73 -3.37
N SER A 168 -11.27 -10.09 -2.85
CA SER A 168 -11.48 -10.26 -1.41
C SER A 168 -10.70 -11.42 -0.83
N ILE A 169 -10.56 -12.54 -1.56
CA ILE A 169 -9.74 -13.68 -1.16
C ILE A 169 -8.25 -13.27 -1.11
N GLU A 170 -7.75 -12.65 -2.18
CA GLU A 170 -6.35 -12.24 -2.26
C GLU A 170 -6.01 -11.14 -1.27
N GLY A 171 -6.90 -10.16 -1.08
CA GLY A 171 -6.72 -9.04 -0.16
C GLY A 171 -7.04 -9.35 1.30
N ARG A 172 -7.61 -10.53 1.61
CA ARG A 172 -8.05 -10.95 2.95
C ARG A 172 -9.04 -9.97 3.61
N SER A 173 -9.76 -9.23 2.81
CA SER A 173 -10.77 -8.26 3.23
C SER A 173 -11.74 -8.00 2.09
N ASN A 174 -12.93 -7.50 2.40
CA ASN A 174 -13.89 -7.16 1.36
C ASN A 174 -13.31 -6.14 0.37
N GLN A 175 -13.39 -6.46 -0.92
CA GLN A 175 -12.97 -5.58 -2.00
C GLN A 175 -14.00 -5.54 -3.10
N LYS A 176 -14.16 -4.37 -3.68
CA LYS A 176 -15.05 -4.13 -4.81
C LYS A 176 -14.22 -3.77 -6.04
N ILE A 177 -14.20 -4.64 -7.02
CA ILE A 177 -13.67 -4.33 -8.35
C ILE A 177 -14.81 -3.75 -9.19
N ALA A 178 -14.73 -2.46 -9.48
CA ALA A 178 -15.75 -1.73 -10.23
C ALA A 178 -15.18 -0.45 -10.84
N LEU A 179 -15.84 0.08 -11.87
CA LEU A 179 -15.46 1.36 -12.49
C LEU A 179 -15.44 2.50 -11.47
N ASP A 180 -16.42 2.54 -10.58
CA ASP A 180 -16.49 3.53 -9.50
C ASP A 180 -15.28 3.50 -8.57
N THR A 181 -14.73 2.31 -8.29
CA THR A 181 -13.51 2.15 -7.49
C THR A 181 -12.32 2.81 -8.18
N ALA A 182 -12.16 2.58 -9.50
CA ALA A 182 -11.11 3.21 -10.29
C ALA A 182 -11.25 4.74 -10.36
N LEU A 183 -12.49 5.25 -10.32
CA LEU A 183 -12.80 6.68 -10.29
C LEU A 183 -12.73 7.31 -8.89
N GLY A 184 -12.27 6.56 -7.88
CA GLY A 184 -12.05 7.08 -6.52
C GLY A 184 -13.21 6.90 -5.55
N ARG A 185 -14.25 6.18 -5.92
CA ARG A 185 -15.42 5.88 -5.08
C ARG A 185 -15.35 4.48 -4.47
N GLY A 186 -14.21 4.16 -3.88
CA GLY A 186 -13.95 2.87 -3.22
C GLY A 186 -14.63 2.70 -1.86
N GLY A 187 -15.27 3.73 -1.31
CA GLY A 187 -15.98 3.66 -0.01
C GLY A 187 -15.06 3.73 1.21
N PHE A 188 -13.93 4.40 1.09
CA PHE A 188 -12.98 4.59 2.20
C PHE A 188 -13.59 5.39 3.34
N SER A 189 -13.25 5.06 4.58
CA SER A 189 -13.83 5.69 5.77
C SER A 189 -13.70 7.22 5.78
N ALA A 190 -12.56 7.76 5.38
CA ALA A 190 -12.36 9.21 5.29
C ALA A 190 -13.19 9.89 4.16
N ASP A 191 -13.75 9.12 3.23
CA ASP A 191 -14.60 9.64 2.15
C ASP A 191 -16.12 9.52 2.46
N THR A 192 -16.46 8.64 3.42
CA THR A 192 -17.85 8.34 3.80
C THR A 192 -18.24 8.93 5.16
N ALA A 193 -17.32 9.61 5.83
CA ALA A 193 -17.59 10.25 7.11
C ALA A 193 -18.68 11.34 6.97
N PRO A 194 -19.60 11.47 7.93
CA PRO A 194 -20.61 12.52 7.93
C PRO A 194 -19.98 13.93 7.86
N SER A 195 -20.65 14.86 7.19
CA SER A 195 -20.14 16.23 6.99
C SER A 195 -19.99 17.05 8.30
N ASN A 196 -20.71 16.66 9.37
CA ASN A 196 -20.61 17.25 10.70
C ASN A 196 -19.64 16.50 11.64
N CYS A 197 -18.81 15.63 11.08
CA CYS A 197 -17.89 14.79 11.82
C CYS A 197 -16.74 15.63 12.41
N LEU A 198 -16.44 15.45 13.70
CA LEU A 198 -15.18 15.91 14.26
C LEU A 198 -14.04 15.04 13.73
N VAL A 199 -12.85 15.59 13.64
CA VAL A 199 -11.66 14.85 13.22
C VAL A 199 -10.71 14.66 14.39
N ALA A 200 -10.23 13.44 14.59
CA ALA A 200 -9.30 13.09 15.64
C ALA A 200 -8.01 12.53 15.05
N VAL A 201 -6.86 13.03 15.49
CA VAL A 201 -5.52 12.52 15.14
C VAL A 201 -4.75 12.17 16.42
N PRO A 202 -3.84 11.18 16.42
CA PRO A 202 -3.00 10.90 17.57
C PRO A 202 -2.17 12.12 17.95
N ASP A 203 -2.02 12.38 19.25
CA ASP A 203 -1.16 13.44 19.77
C ASP A 203 0.23 12.94 20.17
N SER A 204 1.09 13.83 20.65
CA SER A 204 2.44 13.50 21.11
C SER A 204 2.48 12.86 22.51
N PHE A 205 1.33 12.72 23.19
CA PHE A 205 1.21 12.22 24.55
C PHE A 205 0.56 10.84 24.65
N GLY A 206 0.32 10.20 23.50
CA GLY A 206 -0.35 8.88 23.46
C GLY A 206 -1.88 8.95 23.51
N GLY A 207 -2.46 10.16 23.35
CA GLY A 207 -3.89 10.41 23.28
C GLY A 207 -4.33 10.85 21.87
N TRP A 208 -5.44 11.60 21.81
CA TRP A 208 -6.04 12.09 20.58
C TRP A 208 -6.37 13.57 20.67
N SER A 209 -5.90 14.34 19.72
CA SER A 209 -6.33 15.74 19.49
C SER A 209 -7.52 15.76 18.58
N VAL A 210 -8.58 16.47 18.98
CA VAL A 210 -9.87 16.52 18.27
C VAL A 210 -10.15 17.96 17.86
N GLY A 211 -10.47 18.15 16.56
CA GLY A 211 -10.82 19.44 15.98
C GLY A 211 -12.08 19.36 15.13
N GLU A 212 -12.57 20.48 14.68
CA GLU A 212 -13.71 20.59 13.74
C GLU A 212 -13.32 20.08 12.33
N ASP A 213 -12.03 20.15 12.00
CA ASP A 213 -11.49 19.60 10.76
C ASP A 213 -10.07 19.02 10.97
N LEU A 214 -9.52 18.43 9.91
CA LEU A 214 -8.21 17.79 9.95
C LEU A 214 -7.06 18.78 10.23
N ASN A 215 -7.15 20.03 9.76
CA ASN A 215 -6.11 21.04 9.98
C ASN A 215 -6.10 21.48 11.44
N GLU A 216 -7.26 21.72 12.03
CA GLU A 216 -7.37 22.05 13.44
C GLU A 216 -6.86 20.91 14.33
N ALA A 217 -7.29 19.66 14.08
CA ALA A 217 -6.82 18.49 14.81
C ALA A 217 -5.30 18.32 14.72
N ARG A 218 -4.71 18.52 13.55
CA ARG A 218 -3.24 18.46 13.32
C ARG A 218 -2.52 19.58 14.08
N ASN A 219 -3.05 20.80 14.06
CA ASN A 219 -2.46 21.92 14.79
C ASN A 219 -2.47 21.69 16.31
N LEU A 220 -3.56 21.13 16.83
CA LEU A 220 -3.70 20.79 18.24
C LEU A 220 -2.79 19.62 18.67
N SER A 221 -2.42 18.73 17.76
CA SER A 221 -1.59 17.56 18.06
C SER A 221 -0.13 17.87 18.40
N ASN A 222 0.34 19.06 18.09
CA ASN A 222 1.72 19.56 18.32
C ASN A 222 2.81 18.66 17.69
N LYS A 223 2.49 17.90 16.65
CA LYS A 223 3.43 17.01 15.97
C LYS A 223 4.09 17.68 14.77
N ILE A 224 5.40 17.47 14.64
CA ILE A 224 6.16 17.83 13.44
C ILE A 224 6.19 16.60 12.54
N GLN A 225 5.75 16.76 11.29
CA GLN A 225 5.72 15.70 10.29
C GLN A 225 6.96 15.71 9.38
N GLY A 226 7.25 14.58 8.75
CA GLY A 226 8.14 14.53 7.61
C GLY A 226 9.59 14.24 7.91
N ARG A 227 9.92 13.37 8.86
CA ARG A 227 11.30 12.92 9.09
C ARG A 227 11.67 11.71 8.24
N ARG A 228 12.89 11.73 7.74
CA ARG A 228 13.60 10.56 7.23
C ARG A 228 15.04 10.61 7.76
N THR A 229 15.68 9.46 7.83
CA THR A 229 17.10 9.36 8.20
C THR A 229 17.97 9.04 6.99
N THR A 230 19.27 9.34 7.12
CA THR A 230 20.33 8.84 6.23
C THR A 230 21.11 7.70 6.89
N VAL A 231 20.77 7.34 8.11
CA VAL A 231 21.38 6.20 8.82
C VAL A 231 20.93 4.91 8.13
N LYS A 232 21.87 4.01 7.91
CA LYS A 232 21.57 2.71 7.30
C LYS A 232 20.80 1.84 8.30
N ALA A 233 19.74 1.19 7.83
CA ALA A 233 19.03 0.19 8.62
C ALA A 233 19.94 -1.01 8.90
N VAL A 234 19.89 -1.51 10.13
CA VAL A 234 20.66 -2.69 10.57
C VAL A 234 19.69 -3.71 11.11
N SER A 235 19.88 -5.00 10.78
CA SER A 235 19.06 -6.06 11.35
C SER A 235 19.22 -6.10 12.87
N PRO A 236 18.10 -6.07 13.63
CA PRO A 236 18.16 -5.98 15.09
C PRO A 236 18.43 -7.32 15.79
N ILE A 237 18.47 -8.43 15.04
CA ILE A 237 18.59 -9.78 15.60
C ILE A 237 19.87 -10.44 15.09
N GLU A 238 20.63 -11.01 16.03
CA GLU A 238 21.84 -11.77 15.69
C GLU A 238 21.50 -13.20 15.26
N LEU A 239 22.30 -13.73 14.32
CA LEU A 239 22.17 -15.10 13.84
C LEU A 239 22.26 -16.10 15.01
N PRO A 240 21.51 -17.21 14.95
CA PRO A 240 21.68 -18.29 15.90
C PRO A 240 23.08 -18.92 15.75
N PRO A 241 23.72 -19.35 16.86
CA PRO A 241 25.00 -20.02 16.79
C PRO A 241 24.88 -21.37 16.06
N GLY A 242 25.90 -21.74 15.32
CA GLY A 242 25.94 -23.01 14.57
C GLY A 242 26.56 -22.86 13.19
N GLU A 243 26.70 -24.00 12.51
CA GLU A 243 27.09 -24.05 11.10
C GLU A 243 25.84 -24.33 10.26
N TRP A 244 25.56 -23.46 9.28
CA TRP A 244 24.34 -23.50 8.50
C TRP A 244 24.62 -23.51 7.01
N ASP A 245 23.84 -24.24 6.23
CA ASP A 245 23.91 -24.22 4.77
C ASP A 245 23.33 -22.93 4.18
N ALA A 246 22.38 -22.32 4.86
CA ALA A 246 21.90 -20.99 4.55
C ALA A 246 21.63 -20.16 5.81
N VAL A 247 21.91 -18.87 5.75
CA VAL A 247 21.60 -17.89 6.82
C VAL A 247 20.92 -16.68 6.23
N LEU A 248 19.98 -16.10 6.99
CA LEU A 248 19.26 -14.89 6.58
C LEU A 248 18.97 -14.01 7.79
N LYS A 249 19.26 -12.72 7.66
CA LYS A 249 18.82 -11.65 8.56
C LYS A 249 17.89 -10.72 7.77
N THR A 250 16.73 -10.42 8.32
CA THR A 250 15.84 -9.40 7.75
C THR A 250 15.70 -8.21 8.71
N ASN A 251 15.14 -7.13 8.21
CA ASN A 251 14.88 -5.92 8.97
C ASN A 251 13.36 -5.70 9.14
N TRP A 252 13.00 -4.69 9.92
CA TRP A 252 11.64 -4.18 9.98
C TRP A 252 11.18 -3.74 8.58
N VAL A 253 9.95 -4.11 8.18
CA VAL A 253 9.39 -3.72 6.88
C VAL A 253 8.00 -3.14 7.08
N GLU A 254 7.79 -1.97 6.47
CA GLU A 254 6.50 -1.29 6.44
C GLU A 254 5.58 -1.98 5.42
N PRO A 255 4.34 -2.34 5.75
CA PRO A 255 3.38 -2.86 4.79
C PRO A 255 3.14 -1.91 3.61
N GLY A 256 3.22 -0.61 3.83
CA GLY A 256 3.26 0.42 2.80
C GLY A 256 1.95 0.64 2.06
N TYR A 257 0.82 0.22 2.61
CA TYR A 257 -0.51 0.54 2.05
C TYR A 257 -0.72 2.07 2.02
N LEU A 258 -1.43 2.56 1.00
CA LEU A 258 -1.53 4.00 0.76
C LEU A 258 -2.61 4.70 1.56
N GLU A 259 -3.77 4.08 1.72
CA GLU A 259 -4.79 4.61 2.62
C GLU A 259 -4.29 4.47 4.06
N THR A 260 -4.02 5.58 4.74
CA THR A 260 -3.74 5.54 6.18
C THR A 260 -4.98 5.07 6.94
N ASP A 261 -4.79 4.48 8.11
CA ASP A 261 -5.90 3.96 8.91
C ASP A 261 -6.88 5.07 9.24
N SER A 262 -8.14 4.82 8.96
CA SER A 262 -9.24 5.73 9.30
C SER A 262 -10.51 4.96 9.63
N ALA A 263 -11.27 5.45 10.61
CA ALA A 263 -12.62 4.97 10.93
C ALA A 263 -13.43 6.12 11.49
N TRP A 264 -14.70 6.20 11.15
CA TRP A 264 -15.63 7.13 11.79
C TRP A 264 -16.72 6.37 12.53
N CYS A 265 -17.28 7.00 13.55
CA CYS A 265 -18.33 6.42 14.39
C CYS A 265 -19.34 7.49 14.80
N GLU A 266 -20.63 7.15 14.80
CA GLU A 266 -21.68 7.93 15.44
C GLU A 266 -21.68 7.66 16.95
N PRO A 267 -22.20 8.56 17.79
CA PRO A 267 -22.42 8.28 19.20
C PRO A 267 -23.28 7.01 19.40
N ASP A 268 -22.81 6.12 20.28
CA ASP A 268 -23.46 4.83 20.57
C ASP A 268 -23.56 3.88 19.34
N GLY A 269 -22.86 4.19 18.24
CA GLY A 269 -22.86 3.44 17.00
C GLY A 269 -21.72 2.43 16.86
N GLU A 270 -21.69 1.74 15.72
CA GLU A 270 -20.59 0.89 15.30
C GLU A 270 -19.64 1.67 14.39
N PRO A 271 -18.32 1.57 14.60
CA PRO A 271 -17.35 2.27 13.76
C PRO A 271 -17.31 1.71 12.34
N SER A 272 -17.05 2.57 11.37
CA SER A 272 -16.74 2.17 10.01
C SER A 272 -15.45 1.36 9.98
N THR A 273 -15.27 0.54 8.93
CA THR A 273 -14.11 -0.33 8.82
C THR A 273 -12.89 0.39 8.24
N PRO A 274 -11.69 0.27 8.84
CA PRO A 274 -10.45 0.76 8.23
C PRO A 274 -10.01 -0.08 7.03
N LEU A 275 -10.66 -1.23 6.81
CA LEU A 275 -10.41 -2.16 5.70
C LEU A 275 -11.31 -1.92 4.49
N ALA A 276 -11.98 -0.76 4.38
CA ALA A 276 -12.77 -0.44 3.21
C ALA A 276 -11.93 -0.61 1.94
N ASN A 277 -12.38 -1.48 1.07
CA ASN A 277 -11.73 -1.85 -0.18
C ASN A 277 -10.29 -2.41 -0.08
N GLY A 278 -9.91 -3.00 1.03
CA GLY A 278 -8.71 -3.82 1.19
C GLY A 278 -7.38 -3.07 1.13
N GLY A 279 -6.36 -3.74 0.57
CA GLY A 279 -5.06 -3.14 0.26
C GLY A 279 -4.07 -3.00 1.41
N ALA A 280 -4.34 -3.58 2.56
CA ALA A 280 -3.47 -3.47 3.74
C ALA A 280 -2.65 -4.74 4.01
N PHE A 281 -2.85 -5.80 3.23
CA PHE A 281 -2.08 -7.06 3.32
C PHE A 281 -2.03 -7.67 4.73
N GLY A 282 -3.14 -7.54 5.48
CA GLY A 282 -3.28 -8.02 6.86
C GLY A 282 -2.94 -7.00 7.96
N SER A 283 -2.22 -5.93 7.67
CA SER A 283 -1.72 -5.02 8.71
C SER A 283 -2.78 -4.16 9.41
N LYS A 284 -3.95 -3.94 8.80
CA LYS A 284 -5.06 -3.16 9.39
C LYS A 284 -6.04 -3.99 10.24
N LEU A 285 -5.82 -5.31 10.36
CA LEU A 285 -6.74 -6.16 11.13
C LEU A 285 -6.81 -5.78 12.61
N GLU A 286 -5.72 -5.24 13.14
CA GLU A 286 -5.58 -4.79 14.55
C GLU A 286 -5.47 -3.26 14.64
N SER A 287 -6.12 -2.52 13.73
CA SER A 287 -6.05 -1.06 13.73
C SER A 287 -6.71 -0.45 14.95
N LEU A 288 -6.07 0.55 15.55
CA LEU A 288 -6.55 1.24 16.75
C LEU A 288 -7.64 2.30 16.48
N VAL A 289 -7.85 2.70 15.22
CA VAL A 289 -8.76 3.80 14.89
C VAL A 289 -10.25 3.49 15.10
N PRO A 290 -10.77 2.26 14.94
CA PRO A 290 -12.20 1.99 15.20
C PRO A 290 -12.60 2.24 16.65
N GLU A 291 -11.79 1.77 17.59
CA GLU A 291 -12.08 1.96 19.03
C GLU A 291 -11.90 3.42 19.44
N ALA A 292 -10.89 4.10 18.88
CA ALA A 292 -10.71 5.54 19.08
C ALA A 292 -11.93 6.34 18.59
N ALA A 293 -12.40 6.05 17.38
CA ALA A 293 -13.58 6.71 16.80
C ALA A 293 -14.82 6.51 17.68
N ARG A 294 -15.08 5.26 18.14
CA ARG A 294 -16.20 4.93 19.03
C ARG A 294 -16.11 5.69 20.36
N SER A 295 -14.95 5.60 21.03
CA SER A 295 -14.73 6.24 22.33
C SER A 295 -14.89 7.74 22.27
N LEU A 296 -14.32 8.38 21.24
CA LEU A 296 -14.38 9.81 21.06
C LEU A 296 -15.78 10.28 20.64
N ALA A 297 -16.47 9.55 19.76
CA ALA A 297 -17.85 9.88 19.37
C ALA A 297 -18.78 9.88 20.61
N ASN A 298 -18.64 8.89 21.49
CA ASN A 298 -19.39 8.84 22.75
C ASN A 298 -19.05 9.98 23.69
N LYS A 299 -17.76 10.33 23.79
CA LYS A 299 -17.29 11.44 24.64
C LYS A 299 -17.81 12.80 24.17
N TYR A 300 -17.75 13.07 22.87
CA TYR A 300 -18.12 14.37 22.30
C TYR A 300 -19.60 14.46 21.89
N ARG A 301 -20.34 13.34 21.92
CA ARG A 301 -21.74 13.22 21.48
C ARG A 301 -21.96 13.75 20.06
N ARG A 302 -20.97 13.57 19.20
CA ARG A 302 -20.97 13.90 17.77
C ARG A 302 -20.24 12.78 17.00
N PRO A 303 -20.50 12.62 15.70
CA PRO A 303 -19.69 11.75 14.86
C PRO A 303 -18.21 12.14 14.93
N VAL A 304 -17.31 11.18 15.02
CA VAL A 304 -15.85 11.41 15.03
C VAL A 304 -15.19 10.51 14.00
N LEU A 305 -14.37 11.12 13.15
CA LEU A 305 -13.41 10.45 12.26
C LEU A 305 -12.04 10.39 12.94
N ALA A 306 -11.63 9.24 13.40
CA ALA A 306 -10.25 8.98 13.83
C ALA A 306 -9.41 8.62 12.59
N ILE A 307 -8.30 9.33 12.37
CA ILE A 307 -7.43 9.13 11.20
C ILE A 307 -5.96 9.24 11.58
N LEU A 308 -5.14 8.31 11.06
CA LEU A 308 -3.70 8.35 11.20
C LEU A 308 -3.07 9.19 10.10
N SER A 309 -2.05 9.97 10.43
CA SER A 309 -1.11 10.46 9.43
C SER A 309 -0.26 9.31 8.89
N ARG A 310 0.50 9.52 7.83
CA ARG A 310 1.47 8.51 7.36
C ARG A 310 2.48 8.14 8.43
N GLU A 311 2.97 9.12 9.18
CA GLU A 311 3.92 8.90 10.27
C GLU A 311 3.31 8.12 11.43
N ASP A 312 2.06 8.42 11.77
CA ASP A 312 1.34 7.67 12.79
C ASP A 312 1.13 6.20 12.36
N SER A 313 0.79 5.96 11.08
CA SER A 313 0.68 4.60 10.54
C SER A 313 2.01 3.84 10.65
N VAL A 314 3.14 4.53 10.44
CA VAL A 314 4.46 3.92 10.58
C VAL A 314 4.81 3.65 12.05
N ARG A 315 4.50 4.58 12.96
CA ARG A 315 4.83 4.43 14.39
C ARG A 315 3.91 3.48 15.12
N LEU A 316 2.61 3.55 14.84
CA LEU A 316 1.57 2.89 15.62
C LEU A 316 1.05 1.61 14.95
N GLY A 317 1.13 1.51 13.61
CA GLY A 317 0.72 0.33 12.87
C GLY A 317 1.76 -0.80 12.95
N PRO A 318 1.34 -2.07 12.82
CA PRO A 318 2.26 -3.20 12.91
C PRO A 318 3.18 -3.30 11.69
N LYS A 319 4.39 -3.81 11.92
CA LYS A 319 5.41 -4.10 10.91
C LYS A 319 5.56 -5.59 10.68
N ARG A 320 6.11 -5.96 9.53
CA ARG A 320 6.62 -7.32 9.32
C ARG A 320 7.75 -7.53 10.31
N PRO A 321 7.72 -8.62 11.13
CA PRO A 321 8.74 -8.86 12.14
C PRO A 321 10.09 -9.17 11.50
N PRO A 322 11.19 -8.59 11.98
CA PRO A 322 12.53 -9.01 11.58
C PRO A 322 12.85 -10.42 12.10
N ILE A 323 13.64 -11.15 11.33
CA ILE A 323 14.17 -12.46 11.73
C ILE A 323 15.69 -12.52 11.56
N ALA A 324 16.30 -13.49 12.25
CA ALA A 324 17.65 -14.00 11.96
C ALA A 324 17.60 -15.52 12.06
N GLY A 325 17.88 -16.23 10.97
CA GLY A 325 17.77 -17.69 10.94
C GLY A 325 18.93 -18.37 10.23
N GLY A 326 19.15 -19.61 10.62
CA GLY A 326 20.08 -20.53 9.97
C GLY A 326 19.46 -21.89 9.78
N VAL A 327 19.60 -22.50 8.59
CA VAL A 327 18.98 -23.76 8.22
C VAL A 327 19.96 -24.63 7.44
N ASN A 328 19.91 -25.95 7.69
CA ASN A 328 20.69 -26.96 7.00
C ASN A 328 19.86 -27.64 5.87
N LYS A 329 20.54 -28.24 4.90
CA LYS A 329 19.93 -28.98 3.78
C LYS A 329 18.99 -30.11 4.21
N ASN A 330 19.12 -30.62 5.42
CA ASN A 330 18.23 -31.62 6.00
C ASN A 330 16.92 -31.04 6.55
N GLY A 331 16.70 -29.72 6.42
CA GLY A 331 15.51 -29.02 6.88
C GLY A 331 15.51 -28.59 8.35
N LYS A 332 16.57 -28.91 9.10
CA LYS A 332 16.71 -28.48 10.51
C LYS A 332 17.38 -27.13 10.61
N GLY A 333 16.97 -26.34 11.59
CA GLY A 333 17.52 -25.01 11.78
C GLY A 333 16.93 -24.29 12.99
N ILE A 334 17.34 -23.03 13.16
CA ILE A 334 16.84 -22.14 14.20
C ILE A 334 16.45 -20.83 13.54
N ILE A 335 15.25 -20.33 13.84
CA ILE A 335 14.83 -18.97 13.48
C ILE A 335 14.60 -18.17 14.77
N ARG A 336 15.37 -17.11 14.94
CA ARG A 336 15.12 -16.04 15.91
C ARG A 336 14.22 -15.01 15.28
N VAL A 337 13.12 -14.65 15.93
CA VAL A 337 12.14 -13.69 15.42
C VAL A 337 11.71 -12.72 16.52
N ALA A 338 11.49 -11.45 16.20
CA ALA A 338 10.88 -10.50 17.13
C ALA A 338 9.57 -11.07 17.67
N ARG A 339 9.42 -11.05 19.00
CA ARG A 339 8.21 -11.59 19.66
C ARG A 339 6.94 -11.04 19.00
N THR A 340 6.14 -11.94 18.45
CA THR A 340 4.96 -11.60 17.65
C THR A 340 3.87 -12.64 17.86
N PRO A 341 2.68 -12.27 18.31
CA PRO A 341 1.58 -13.22 18.50
C PRO A 341 1.33 -14.08 17.24
N GLY A 342 1.29 -15.40 17.40
CA GLY A 342 1.00 -16.35 16.33
C GLY A 342 2.17 -16.67 15.39
N ILE A 343 3.33 -16.04 15.50
CA ILE A 343 4.46 -16.22 14.58
C ILE A 343 5.05 -17.63 14.62
N VAL A 344 5.17 -18.22 15.81
CA VAL A 344 5.66 -19.60 16.01
C VAL A 344 4.76 -20.59 15.28
N SER A 345 3.45 -20.43 15.41
CA SER A 345 2.47 -21.28 14.70
C SER A 345 2.56 -21.13 13.20
N ALA A 346 2.75 -19.90 12.70
CA ALA A 346 2.92 -19.63 11.27
C ALA A 346 4.16 -20.33 10.72
N ILE A 347 5.31 -20.24 11.39
CA ILE A 347 6.55 -20.91 10.98
C ILE A 347 6.37 -22.43 11.00
N ASN A 348 5.87 -22.99 12.11
CA ASN A 348 5.74 -24.44 12.30
C ASN A 348 4.72 -25.08 11.34
N SER A 349 3.78 -24.31 10.81
CA SER A 349 2.79 -24.81 9.84
C SER A 349 3.42 -25.31 8.53
N VAL A 350 4.62 -24.82 8.19
CA VAL A 350 5.32 -25.18 6.95
C VAL A 350 6.71 -25.76 7.19
N ALA A 351 7.26 -25.58 8.39
CA ALA A 351 8.64 -25.97 8.72
C ALA A 351 8.74 -26.49 10.17
N PRO A 352 8.10 -27.63 10.51
CA PRO A 352 8.03 -28.14 11.89
C PRO A 352 9.37 -28.59 12.47
N GLU A 353 10.40 -28.80 11.65
CA GLU A 353 11.76 -29.18 12.07
C GLU A 353 12.66 -27.96 12.37
N ILE A 354 12.14 -26.74 12.19
CA ILE A 354 12.86 -25.50 12.57
C ILE A 354 12.45 -25.10 13.99
N GLU A 355 13.45 -24.95 14.86
CA GLU A 355 13.27 -24.38 16.19
C GLU A 355 13.04 -22.86 16.07
N VAL A 356 12.04 -22.34 16.82
CA VAL A 356 11.70 -20.92 16.81
C VAL A 356 11.99 -20.30 18.16
N GLU A 357 12.91 -19.34 18.18
CA GLU A 357 13.26 -18.53 19.36
C GLU A 357 12.62 -17.13 19.22
N GLU A 358 11.60 -16.82 20.03
CA GLU A 358 11.09 -15.45 20.10
C GLU A 358 12.03 -14.58 20.94
N VAL A 359 12.43 -13.44 20.39
CA VAL A 359 13.33 -12.49 21.04
C VAL A 359 12.63 -11.17 21.34
N ASP A 360 12.88 -10.62 22.52
CA ASP A 360 12.38 -9.29 22.90
C ASP A 360 13.38 -8.24 22.43
N ILE A 361 12.93 -7.41 21.47
CA ILE A 361 13.73 -6.30 20.92
C ILE A 361 12.92 -5.02 20.96
N SER A 362 13.60 -3.89 21.19
CA SER A 362 12.96 -2.59 21.08
C SER A 362 12.61 -2.28 19.62
N GLY A 363 11.36 -1.84 19.38
CA GLY A 363 10.91 -1.51 18.03
C GLY A 363 9.40 -1.32 17.92
N PRO A 364 8.90 -1.03 16.72
CA PRO A 364 7.48 -0.89 16.48
C PRO A 364 6.75 -2.22 16.66
N ALA A 365 5.44 -2.17 16.89
CA ALA A 365 4.58 -3.36 16.94
C ALA A 365 4.74 -4.23 15.69
N THR A 366 4.61 -5.55 15.86
CA THR A 366 4.66 -6.53 14.77
C THR A 366 3.38 -7.35 14.69
N SER A 367 3.09 -7.93 13.52
CA SER A 367 1.95 -8.84 13.36
C SER A 367 2.27 -9.98 12.41
N SER A 368 1.88 -11.19 12.80
CA SER A 368 1.93 -12.39 11.97
C SER A 368 0.85 -12.41 10.87
N THR A 369 -0.14 -11.51 10.93
CA THR A 369 -1.20 -11.41 9.91
C THR A 369 -0.72 -10.71 8.64
N ILE A 370 0.41 -10.00 8.68
CA ILE A 370 0.99 -9.35 7.50
C ILE A 370 1.44 -10.44 6.53
N ARG A 371 1.00 -10.30 5.28
CA ARG A 371 1.27 -11.19 4.12
C ARG A 371 2.35 -12.24 4.36
N ALA A 372 1.97 -13.48 4.61
CA ALA A 372 2.87 -14.63 4.74
C ALA A 372 3.95 -14.52 5.84
N ALA A 373 3.84 -13.59 6.82
CA ALA A 373 4.86 -13.39 7.84
C ALA A 373 5.10 -14.68 8.65
N GLY A 374 6.36 -14.99 8.89
CA GLY A 374 6.84 -16.18 9.57
C GLY A 374 6.99 -17.38 8.63
N TRP A 375 5.92 -17.84 8.01
CA TRP A 375 5.99 -19.02 7.16
C TRP A 375 6.76 -18.78 5.84
N ALA A 376 6.71 -17.55 5.30
CA ALA A 376 7.50 -17.20 4.13
C ALA A 376 9.00 -17.27 4.44
N GLU A 377 9.45 -16.66 5.54
CA GLU A 377 10.85 -16.66 5.96
C GLU A 377 11.38 -18.07 6.15
N ALA A 378 10.59 -18.96 6.75
CA ALA A 378 10.97 -20.35 6.94
C ALA A 378 11.18 -21.07 5.59
N GLN A 379 10.24 -20.95 4.66
CA GLN A 379 10.37 -21.57 3.34
C GLN A 379 11.49 -20.97 2.50
N ILE A 380 11.70 -19.65 2.59
CA ILE A 380 12.80 -18.97 1.92
C ILE A 380 14.15 -19.52 2.40
N LEU A 381 14.34 -19.66 3.71
CA LEU A 381 15.56 -20.25 4.30
C LEU A 381 15.77 -21.69 3.81
N LEU A 382 14.73 -22.52 3.78
CA LEU A 382 14.80 -23.89 3.25
C LEU A 382 15.21 -23.92 1.77
N CYS A 383 14.66 -23.04 0.96
CA CYS A 383 15.06 -22.88 -0.45
C CYS A 383 16.53 -22.46 -0.58
N GLY A 384 16.97 -21.51 0.25
CA GLY A 384 18.37 -21.06 0.29
C GLY A 384 19.34 -22.18 0.63
N ALA A 385 19.04 -23.02 1.63
CA ALA A 385 19.86 -24.17 2.01
C ALA A 385 19.95 -25.21 0.88
N LEU A 386 18.87 -25.39 0.11
CA LEU A 386 18.86 -26.29 -1.06
C LEU A 386 19.49 -25.65 -2.31
N GLY A 387 19.68 -24.34 -2.34
CA GLY A 387 20.18 -23.60 -3.51
C GLY A 387 19.22 -23.58 -4.70
N LYS A 388 17.94 -23.88 -4.48
CA LYS A 388 16.90 -23.90 -5.52
C LYS A 388 15.52 -23.61 -4.93
N VAL A 389 14.64 -23.02 -5.76
CA VAL A 389 13.22 -22.89 -5.44
C VAL A 389 12.48 -24.11 -6.00
N GLY A 390 11.81 -24.83 -5.13
CA GLY A 390 10.82 -25.83 -5.51
C GLY A 390 9.42 -25.22 -5.57
N THR A 391 8.40 -26.07 -5.54
CA THR A 391 7.03 -25.59 -5.33
C THR A 391 6.86 -25.18 -3.87
N ILE A 392 6.46 -23.92 -3.65
CA ILE A 392 6.11 -23.37 -2.35
C ILE A 392 4.65 -23.68 -2.06
N TYR A 393 4.35 -24.17 -0.88
CA TYR A 393 2.98 -24.44 -0.42
C TYR A 393 2.62 -23.47 0.72
N SER A 394 1.49 -22.78 0.58
CA SER A 394 0.96 -21.97 1.69
C SER A 394 0.29 -22.88 2.73
N PRO A 395 0.11 -22.41 3.98
CA PRO A 395 -0.66 -23.14 4.99
C PRO A 395 -2.10 -23.47 4.56
N ASP A 396 -2.69 -22.67 3.68
CA ASP A 396 -4.05 -22.83 3.15
C ASP A 396 -4.13 -23.82 1.97
N GLY A 397 -2.98 -24.34 1.48
CA GLY A 397 -2.89 -25.33 0.43
C GLY A 397 -2.75 -24.79 -0.99
N SER A 398 -2.63 -23.47 -1.17
CA SER A 398 -2.21 -22.93 -2.47
C SER A 398 -0.73 -23.21 -2.71
N SER A 399 -0.33 -23.22 -3.97
CA SER A 399 1.06 -23.44 -4.33
C SER A 399 1.54 -22.49 -5.42
N ALA A 400 2.83 -22.18 -5.40
CA ALA A 400 3.48 -21.39 -6.44
C ALA A 400 4.92 -21.80 -6.65
N SER A 401 5.43 -21.61 -7.87
CA SER A 401 6.84 -21.65 -8.19
C SER A 401 7.25 -20.36 -8.88
N ALA A 402 8.52 -20.00 -8.77
CA ALA A 402 9.05 -18.82 -9.43
C ALA A 402 10.46 -19.06 -9.96
N GLN A 403 10.76 -18.42 -11.09
CA GLN A 403 12.09 -18.30 -11.67
C GLN A 403 12.37 -16.82 -11.91
N VAL A 404 13.57 -16.39 -11.57
CA VAL A 404 13.99 -14.98 -11.64
C VAL A 404 15.28 -14.87 -12.43
N ASP A 405 15.29 -13.97 -13.39
CA ASP A 405 16.52 -13.52 -14.09
C ASP A 405 16.59 -11.98 -14.12
N GLU A 406 17.52 -11.42 -14.88
CA GLU A 406 17.71 -9.97 -14.99
C GLU A 406 16.50 -9.23 -15.56
N LYS A 407 15.74 -9.87 -16.43
CA LYS A 407 14.67 -9.26 -17.24
C LYS A 407 13.28 -9.71 -16.84
N GLN A 408 13.16 -10.93 -16.31
CA GLN A 408 11.87 -11.58 -16.12
C GLN A 408 11.74 -12.29 -14.78
N ILE A 409 10.53 -12.30 -14.28
CA ILE A 409 10.05 -13.14 -13.18
C ILE A 409 8.93 -14.01 -13.74
N ASN A 410 9.18 -15.31 -13.88
CA ASN A 410 8.20 -16.28 -14.37
C ASN A 410 7.59 -17.02 -13.18
N ILE A 411 6.27 -17.00 -13.07
CA ILE A 411 5.50 -17.53 -11.95
C ILE A 411 4.51 -18.54 -12.47
N SER A 412 4.39 -19.69 -11.79
CA SER A 412 3.25 -20.60 -11.90
C SER A 412 2.52 -20.64 -10.56
N VAL A 413 1.18 -20.52 -10.56
CA VAL A 413 0.35 -20.49 -9.35
C VAL A 413 -0.86 -21.40 -9.47
N ARG A 414 -1.16 -22.13 -8.38
CA ARG A 414 -2.33 -22.97 -8.23
C ARG A 414 -3.05 -22.63 -6.92
N CYS A 415 -4.33 -22.23 -7.01
CA CYS A 415 -5.08 -21.72 -5.85
C CYS A 415 -6.60 -21.94 -5.96
N GLY A 416 -7.01 -23.10 -6.47
CA GLY A 416 -8.41 -23.40 -6.75
C GLY A 416 -8.94 -22.67 -7.98
N LEU A 417 -10.26 -22.61 -8.11
CA LEU A 417 -10.89 -21.86 -9.21
C LEU A 417 -10.39 -20.41 -9.23
N PRO A 418 -9.90 -19.90 -10.37
CA PRO A 418 -9.39 -18.52 -10.45
C PRO A 418 -10.48 -17.48 -10.26
N LEU A 419 -11.77 -17.79 -10.47
CA LEU A 419 -12.92 -16.89 -10.43
C LEU A 419 -12.82 -15.76 -11.47
N ASN A 420 -11.72 -15.04 -11.48
CA ASN A 420 -11.37 -14.03 -12.45
C ASN A 420 -9.84 -14.01 -12.62
N GLU A 421 -9.35 -14.44 -13.77
CA GLU A 421 -7.92 -14.59 -14.06
C GLU A 421 -7.19 -13.27 -14.11
N THR A 422 -7.82 -12.21 -14.62
CA THR A 422 -7.22 -10.87 -14.66
C THR A 422 -6.93 -10.35 -13.26
N VAL A 423 -7.88 -10.48 -12.34
CA VAL A 423 -7.70 -10.06 -10.94
C VAL A 423 -6.64 -10.91 -10.27
N LEU A 424 -6.70 -12.24 -10.41
CA LEU A 424 -5.68 -13.14 -9.84
C LEU A 424 -4.28 -12.80 -10.35
N ARG A 425 -4.13 -12.64 -11.68
CA ARG A 425 -2.87 -12.22 -12.30
C ARG A 425 -2.36 -10.90 -11.71
N SER A 426 -3.23 -9.91 -11.57
CA SER A 426 -2.87 -8.61 -10.97
C SER A 426 -2.36 -8.75 -9.54
N TYR A 427 -2.99 -9.60 -8.72
CA TYR A 427 -2.53 -9.88 -7.35
C TYR A 427 -1.20 -10.64 -7.31
N CYS A 428 -0.96 -11.56 -8.24
CA CYS A 428 0.32 -12.25 -8.39
C CYS A 428 1.45 -11.28 -8.79
N ILE A 429 1.20 -10.37 -9.73
CA ILE A 429 2.16 -9.31 -10.12
C ILE A 429 2.46 -8.39 -8.92
N GLY A 430 1.44 -7.98 -8.19
CA GLY A 430 1.60 -7.18 -6.97
C GLY A 430 2.40 -7.90 -5.88
N ALA A 431 2.17 -9.20 -5.71
CA ALA A 431 2.92 -10.04 -4.77
C ALA A 431 4.39 -10.18 -5.19
N ALA A 432 4.65 -10.40 -6.48
CA ALA A 432 6.00 -10.45 -7.03
C ALA A 432 6.75 -9.12 -6.81
N HIS A 433 6.08 -7.99 -7.06
CA HIS A 433 6.64 -6.66 -6.79
C HIS A 433 7.00 -6.48 -5.32
N MET A 434 6.11 -6.86 -4.39
CA MET A 434 6.39 -6.76 -2.97
C MET A 434 7.55 -7.66 -2.55
N ALA A 435 7.63 -8.88 -3.08
CA ALA A 435 8.71 -9.83 -2.80
C ALA A 435 10.06 -9.33 -3.31
N TRP A 436 10.13 -8.92 -4.58
CA TRP A 436 11.33 -8.31 -5.17
C TRP A 436 11.80 -7.10 -4.35
N SER A 437 10.88 -6.19 -4.03
CA SER A 437 11.14 -4.98 -3.28
C SER A 437 11.66 -5.30 -1.86
N TRP A 438 11.07 -6.29 -1.17
CA TRP A 438 11.50 -6.73 0.14
C TRP A 438 12.93 -7.26 0.14
N VAL A 439 13.27 -8.13 -0.80
CA VAL A 439 14.64 -8.70 -0.92
C VAL A 439 15.66 -7.63 -1.27
N THR A 440 15.30 -6.66 -2.12
CA THR A 440 16.28 -5.77 -2.75
C THR A 440 16.42 -4.40 -2.10
N SER A 441 15.34 -3.84 -1.51
CA SER A 441 15.34 -2.42 -1.15
C SER A 441 14.53 -2.02 0.09
N GLU A 442 13.55 -2.81 0.54
CA GLU A 442 12.68 -2.39 1.65
C GLU A 442 13.26 -2.67 3.02
N SER A 443 13.35 -1.62 3.83
CA SER A 443 13.68 -1.69 5.25
C SER A 443 13.30 -0.41 5.97
N LEU A 444 13.14 -0.48 7.29
CA LEU A 444 13.01 0.68 8.16
C LEU A 444 14.22 0.77 9.09
N THR A 445 14.70 1.98 9.30
CA THR A 445 15.67 2.28 10.35
C THR A 445 14.94 2.48 11.66
N VAL A 446 15.28 1.68 12.64
CA VAL A 446 14.81 1.77 14.03
C VAL A 446 16.02 2.02 14.92
N ASP A 447 15.93 2.99 15.82
CA ASP A 447 17.03 3.31 16.72
C ASP A 447 17.07 2.38 17.95
N GLU A 448 18.06 2.57 18.81
CA GLU A 448 18.28 1.77 20.02
C GLU A 448 17.14 1.87 21.04
N ASN A 449 16.32 2.91 20.97
CA ASN A 449 15.15 3.11 21.81
C ASN A 449 13.89 2.46 21.22
N GLY A 450 13.98 1.91 20.01
CA GLY A 450 12.85 1.32 19.29
C GLY A 450 12.04 2.32 18.45
N GLU A 451 12.53 3.56 18.29
CA GLU A 451 11.82 4.58 17.52
C GLU A 451 12.13 4.48 16.01
N VAL A 452 11.08 4.47 15.20
CA VAL A 452 11.24 4.45 13.73
C VAL A 452 11.73 5.80 13.24
N GLN A 453 12.82 5.81 12.47
CA GLN A 453 13.43 7.00 11.90
C GLN A 453 13.01 7.27 10.45
N ASP A 454 12.53 6.26 9.73
CA ASP A 454 12.05 6.35 8.35
C ASP A 454 10.53 6.59 8.31
N LEU A 455 10.11 7.83 8.40
CA LEU A 455 8.70 8.21 8.53
C LEU A 455 8.07 8.69 7.21
N THR A 456 8.79 8.62 6.10
CA THR A 456 8.28 9.06 4.81
C THR A 456 8.13 7.91 3.84
N VAL A 457 7.09 7.98 2.98
CA VAL A 457 6.78 6.91 2.00
C VAL A 457 7.99 6.52 1.14
N ARG A 458 8.84 7.49 0.76
CA ARG A 458 10.03 7.23 -0.05
C ARG A 458 11.16 6.54 0.71
N SER A 459 11.19 6.68 2.02
CA SER A 459 12.24 6.05 2.83
C SER A 459 12.00 4.55 3.08
N PHE A 460 10.80 4.04 2.82
CA PHE A 460 10.51 2.60 2.95
C PHE A 460 11.27 1.72 1.95
N GLY A 461 11.75 2.29 0.86
CA GLY A 461 12.50 1.55 -0.16
C GLY A 461 11.64 0.80 -1.18
N ILE A 462 10.33 1.11 -1.27
CA ILE A 462 9.42 0.46 -2.23
C ILE A 462 9.90 0.75 -3.66
N VAL A 463 10.08 -0.29 -4.45
CA VAL A 463 10.48 -0.27 -5.85
C VAL A 463 9.44 0.48 -6.70
N ARG A 464 9.91 1.29 -7.65
CA ARG A 464 9.07 2.16 -8.47
C ARG A 464 8.76 1.53 -9.83
N ALA A 465 7.85 2.20 -10.57
CA ALA A 465 7.55 1.84 -11.94
C ALA A 465 8.84 1.83 -12.79
N GLY A 466 9.15 0.69 -13.43
CA GLY A 466 10.32 0.52 -14.27
C GLY A 466 11.61 0.06 -13.58
N GLU A 467 11.60 -0.15 -12.26
CA GLU A 467 12.75 -0.65 -11.50
C GLU A 467 12.66 -2.17 -11.21
N MET A 468 11.76 -2.86 -11.85
CA MET A 468 11.47 -4.28 -11.62
C MET A 468 11.50 -5.05 -12.95
N PRO A 469 11.96 -6.33 -12.96
CA PRO A 469 11.79 -7.20 -14.11
C PRO A 469 10.32 -7.39 -14.51
N GLU A 470 10.07 -7.75 -15.77
CA GLU A 470 8.73 -8.09 -16.25
C GLU A 470 8.22 -9.36 -15.56
N VAL A 471 6.94 -9.40 -15.22
CA VAL A 471 6.32 -10.53 -14.51
C VAL A 471 5.38 -11.29 -15.43
N ASN A 472 5.69 -12.55 -15.66
CA ASN A 472 4.85 -13.49 -16.38
C ASN A 472 4.16 -14.43 -15.39
N VAL A 473 2.84 -14.53 -15.45
CA VAL A 473 2.03 -15.33 -14.53
C VAL A 473 1.29 -16.41 -15.33
N GLU A 474 1.57 -17.66 -15.02
CA GLU A 474 0.82 -18.83 -15.45
C GLU A 474 -0.11 -19.25 -14.31
N ILE A 475 -1.41 -19.28 -14.59
CA ILE A 475 -2.43 -19.78 -13.65
C ILE A 475 -2.70 -21.24 -14.01
N GLU A 476 -2.29 -22.16 -13.13
CA GLU A 476 -2.52 -23.58 -13.34
C GLU A 476 -4.01 -23.93 -13.21
N PRO A 477 -4.56 -24.73 -14.11
CA PRO A 477 -5.96 -25.16 -14.01
C PRO A 477 -6.22 -25.90 -12.70
N ASP A 478 -7.22 -25.43 -11.94
CA ASP A 478 -7.67 -26.07 -10.71
C ASP A 478 -9.19 -25.90 -10.56
N LYS A 479 -9.86 -26.94 -10.07
CA LYS A 479 -11.30 -26.97 -9.81
C LYS A 479 -11.64 -26.94 -8.32
N GLY A 480 -10.63 -26.82 -7.46
CA GLY A 480 -10.78 -26.73 -6.02
C GLY A 480 -11.47 -25.42 -5.57
N ASN A 481 -11.77 -25.34 -4.30
CA ASN A 481 -12.26 -24.09 -3.71
C ASN A 481 -11.22 -22.97 -3.92
N PRO A 482 -11.67 -21.76 -4.29
CA PRO A 482 -10.76 -20.63 -4.45
C PRO A 482 -10.16 -20.25 -3.11
N ILE A 483 -8.83 -20.20 -3.06
CA ILE A 483 -8.03 -19.81 -1.89
C ILE A 483 -7.01 -18.76 -2.29
N ASN A 484 -6.36 -18.10 -1.32
CA ASN A 484 -5.34 -17.08 -1.59
C ASN A 484 -4.13 -17.70 -2.29
N GLY A 485 -3.78 -17.20 -3.47
CA GLY A 485 -2.62 -17.65 -4.24
C GLY A 485 -1.44 -16.69 -4.14
N SER A 486 -1.71 -15.39 -3.96
CA SER A 486 -0.69 -14.35 -4.00
C SER A 486 0.34 -14.43 -2.86
N ASP A 487 0.02 -15.05 -1.73
CA ASP A 487 0.98 -15.22 -0.64
C ASP A 487 2.00 -16.32 -0.93
N ALA A 488 1.59 -17.41 -1.61
CA ALA A 488 2.52 -18.42 -2.11
C ALA A 488 3.43 -17.83 -3.20
N VAL A 489 2.87 -17.02 -4.10
CA VAL A 489 3.64 -16.26 -5.11
C VAL A 489 4.67 -15.33 -4.46
N PHE A 490 4.25 -14.55 -3.46
CA PHE A 490 5.15 -13.67 -2.70
C PHE A 490 6.35 -14.45 -2.16
N THR A 491 6.11 -15.59 -1.54
CA THR A 491 7.16 -16.43 -0.93
C THR A 491 8.07 -17.04 -2.00
N ALA A 492 7.51 -17.58 -3.09
CA ALA A 492 8.27 -18.18 -4.19
C ALA A 492 9.18 -17.16 -4.88
N VAL A 493 8.64 -15.96 -5.16
CA VAL A 493 9.42 -14.88 -5.80
C VAL A 493 10.51 -14.35 -4.87
N ALA A 494 10.25 -14.21 -3.55
CA ALA A 494 11.27 -13.78 -2.60
C ALA A 494 12.42 -14.80 -2.54
N ALA A 495 12.11 -16.10 -2.46
CA ALA A 495 13.13 -17.15 -2.48
C ALA A 495 13.94 -17.15 -3.78
N ALA A 496 13.26 -17.05 -4.94
CA ALA A 496 13.91 -17.02 -6.25
C ALA A 496 14.79 -15.80 -6.43
N THR A 497 14.32 -14.62 -5.98
CA THR A 497 15.09 -13.37 -6.01
C THR A 497 16.35 -13.48 -5.14
N TRP A 498 16.22 -14.03 -3.93
CA TRP A 498 17.35 -14.22 -3.02
C TRP A 498 18.41 -15.14 -3.61
N ILE A 499 18.00 -16.29 -4.17
CA ILE A 499 18.93 -17.23 -4.82
C ILE A 499 19.57 -16.58 -6.05
N TYR A 500 18.81 -15.89 -6.90
CA TYR A 500 19.34 -15.14 -8.05
C TYR A 500 20.39 -14.10 -7.63
N LYS A 501 20.20 -13.44 -6.49
CA LYS A 501 21.15 -12.45 -5.92
C LYS A 501 22.32 -13.08 -5.13
N GLY A 502 22.48 -14.41 -5.13
CA GLY A 502 23.61 -15.12 -4.54
C GLY A 502 23.48 -15.41 -3.05
N THR A 503 22.27 -15.50 -2.53
CA THR A 503 21.96 -15.86 -1.13
C THR A 503 22.71 -15.04 -0.08
N LEU A 504 22.80 -13.73 -0.31
CA LEU A 504 23.43 -12.81 0.64
C LEU A 504 22.71 -12.83 2.00
N PRO A 505 23.44 -12.85 3.11
CA PRO A 505 22.90 -13.19 4.44
C PRO A 505 22.04 -12.10 5.07
N GLU A 506 21.97 -10.91 4.50
CA GLU A 506 21.22 -9.77 5.07
C GLU A 506 20.40 -9.06 4.01
N TRP A 507 19.14 -8.76 4.34
CA TRP A 507 18.21 -7.98 3.52
C TRP A 507 17.96 -6.60 4.11
N PRO A 508 17.72 -5.59 3.24
CA PRO A 508 17.72 -5.66 1.78
C PRO A 508 19.13 -5.70 1.17
N ILE A 509 19.27 -6.42 0.05
CA ILE A 509 20.56 -6.67 -0.59
C ILE A 509 21.16 -5.40 -1.25
N GLY A 510 20.34 -4.47 -1.67
CA GLY A 510 20.72 -3.30 -2.49
C GLY A 510 20.82 -1.97 -1.74
N ARG A 511 20.74 -1.93 -0.41
CA ARG A 511 20.81 -0.71 0.41
C ARG A 511 22.12 -0.54 1.15
#